data_b46a5443436d2547861520142bdfea91
#
_entry.id   b46a5443436d2547861520142bdfea91
#
_cell.length_a   1.000
_cell.length_b   1.000
_cell.length_c   1.000
_cell.angle_alpha   90.00
_cell.angle_beta   90.00
_cell.angle_gamma   90.00
#
_symmetry.space_group_name_H-M   'P 1'
#
loop_
_entity.id
_entity.type
_entity.pdbx_description
1 polymer ?
#
loop_
_entity_poly.entity_id
_entity_poly.type
_entity_poly.pdbx_seq_one_letter_code
_entity_poly.pdbx_strand_id
1 'polypeptide(L)'
;MTIQNLNKPLFSSHYLEFYLPESPEWQLDPSPIFERLKSLYLAQKDLLSSLNEAQTEEEFIKPALEILGFSYIPQIITKGKGRAERPDYALFADPAQKSAAYSEQNNESVFYRQVVAIAEAKYWERPLSKVSSNDQRDIYKNTNPSFQIASYLIGTGVNWGILTNGREWRLYYRLASSTATEFYPMDLVELLESDDLARFKYFWLFFRREAFEADSQGKNFLERVREGSATYATRVGNELKSLVFEQIFSQLAGGFVAQITQPGQAVKASLVYEATLSFLYKLLFLFYAEARNLLPMDRDYRSYSLITLAQEIAIKIDQKRAFSSKFFIYQKLIELFKTIDQGDTSLGVPRYNGGLFHFEDSLSSNQPNHFLLSYQLSDTILAPVIDKLARFEGQAIDYSFLGVRQLGSIYEGLLEYRLIIDNAETGQVHLENDKGDRKASGSYYTPDYIVKYIVSHTLKPILTEREQQFKVLMGEIEQLQQQRNNKKLSLETLNGLSKTLAVLERQAQTILLDIKVCDPAMGSGHFLVEAVDFLTDELIQILNRYPDHNPILKMLDQMRQSIIDNLRSQGIQLDPSRLEPTQLLQRVVMKRC
;
A
#
# COMPACT_ATOMS: atom_id res chain seq x y z
N MET A 1 3.47 17.17 6.23
CA MET A 1 4.51 16.18 6.07
C MET A 1 3.99 14.99 5.30
N THR A 2 4.02 14.96 4.00
CA THR A 2 3.54 13.73 3.38
C THR A 2 3.93 13.76 1.92
N ILE A 3 4.92 13.00 1.58
CA ILE A 3 4.87 12.37 0.27
C ILE A 3 3.60 11.52 0.35
N GLN A 4 2.51 12.04 -0.20
CA GLN A 4 1.21 11.36 -0.22
C GLN A 4 1.31 10.20 -1.20
N ASN A 5 1.85 9.07 -0.73
CA ASN A 5 1.94 7.86 -1.51
C ASN A 5 0.70 7.00 -1.26
N LEU A 6 0.10 6.50 -2.34
CA LEU A 6 -0.95 5.49 -2.33
C LEU A 6 -0.45 4.12 -1.81
N ASN A 7 0.82 4.05 -1.39
CA ASN A 7 1.46 2.83 -0.92
C ASN A 7 1.06 2.52 0.51
N LYS A 8 1.05 1.23 0.82
CA LYS A 8 0.91 0.78 2.19
C LYS A 8 2.17 1.20 2.97
N PRO A 9 2.02 1.92 4.10
CA PRO A 9 3.19 2.37 4.86
C PRO A 9 3.89 1.17 5.50
N LEU A 10 5.23 1.17 5.48
CA LEU A 10 6.04 0.13 6.13
C LEU A 10 5.97 0.22 7.68
N PHE A 11 5.74 1.41 8.21
CA PHE A 11 5.59 1.71 9.63
C PHE A 11 4.30 2.51 9.88
N SER A 12 3.66 2.29 11.04
CA SER A 12 2.48 3.07 11.43
C SER A 12 2.87 4.53 11.70
N SER A 13 2.16 5.46 11.06
CA SER A 13 2.35 6.91 11.31
C SER A 13 2.11 7.26 12.77
N HIS A 14 1.10 6.64 13.39
CA HIS A 14 0.81 6.82 14.81
C HIS A 14 1.97 6.32 15.68
N TYR A 15 2.55 5.14 15.37
CA TYR A 15 3.70 4.64 16.12
C TYR A 15 4.91 5.57 16.00
N LEU A 16 5.17 6.07 14.79
CA LEU A 16 6.26 7.01 14.55
C LEU A 16 6.07 8.34 15.29
N GLU A 17 4.85 8.84 15.37
CA GLU A 17 4.54 10.14 15.97
C GLU A 17 4.49 10.09 17.51
N PHE A 18 3.95 9.01 18.10
CA PHE A 18 3.65 8.97 19.54
C PHE A 18 4.57 8.02 20.34
N TYR A 19 5.05 6.92 19.75
CA TYR A 19 5.88 5.95 20.48
C TYR A 19 7.38 6.09 20.18
N LEU A 20 7.74 6.38 18.93
CA LEU A 20 9.14 6.56 18.56
C LEU A 20 9.84 7.69 19.35
N PRO A 21 9.19 8.85 19.62
CA PRO A 21 9.79 9.91 20.43
C PRO A 21 10.10 9.51 21.88
N GLU A 22 9.49 8.46 22.40
CA GLU A 22 9.77 7.91 23.72
C GLU A 22 10.96 6.94 23.74
N SER A 23 11.47 6.55 22.56
CA SER A 23 12.58 5.61 22.44
C SER A 23 13.94 6.25 22.83
N PRO A 24 14.90 5.45 23.31
CA PRO A 24 16.26 5.95 23.59
C PRO A 24 16.94 6.52 22.34
N GLU A 25 16.69 5.93 21.18
CA GLU A 25 17.26 6.37 19.91
C GLU A 25 16.82 7.79 19.52
N TRP A 26 15.60 8.18 19.90
CA TRP A 26 15.10 9.53 19.65
C TRP A 26 15.83 10.61 20.44
N GLN A 27 16.46 10.27 21.56
CA GLN A 27 17.23 11.22 22.39
C GLN A 27 18.59 11.57 21.78
N LEU A 28 19.02 10.83 20.77
CA LEU A 28 20.30 11.08 20.10
C LEU A 28 20.26 12.40 19.29
N ASP A 29 21.40 13.09 19.25
CA ASP A 29 21.55 14.34 18.52
C ASP A 29 21.85 14.09 17.03
N PRO A 30 20.97 14.49 16.08
CA PRO A 30 21.19 14.34 14.66
C PRO A 30 22.04 15.47 14.05
N SER A 31 22.31 16.56 14.78
CA SER A 31 22.90 17.81 14.25
C SER A 31 24.22 17.59 13.50
N PRO A 32 25.18 16.77 13.99
CA PRO A 32 26.43 16.58 13.26
C PRO A 32 26.26 15.94 11.87
N ILE A 33 25.30 15.02 11.75
CA ILE A 33 25.01 14.35 10.47
C ILE A 33 24.21 15.28 9.55
N PHE A 34 23.27 16.02 10.13
CA PHE A 34 22.50 17.03 9.39
C PHE A 34 23.41 18.06 8.70
N GLU A 35 24.34 18.67 9.47
CA GLU A 35 25.26 19.67 8.93
C GLU A 35 26.19 19.11 7.84
N ARG A 36 26.65 17.89 7.98
CA ARG A 36 27.48 17.23 6.96
C ARG A 36 26.70 16.96 5.69
N LEU A 37 25.48 16.40 5.78
CA LEU A 37 24.63 16.16 4.59
C LEU A 37 24.17 17.46 3.94
N LYS A 38 23.85 18.49 4.74
CA LYS A 38 23.48 19.82 4.22
C LYS A 38 24.65 20.47 3.50
N SER A 39 25.86 20.40 4.05
CA SER A 39 27.08 20.90 3.41
C SER A 39 27.38 20.18 2.09
N LEU A 40 27.24 18.85 2.06
CA LEU A 40 27.36 18.04 0.84
C LEU A 40 26.34 18.46 -0.22
N TYR A 41 25.07 18.61 0.15
CA TYR A 41 24.02 19.04 -0.77
C TYR A 41 24.29 20.44 -1.33
N LEU A 42 24.59 21.41 -0.48
CA LEU A 42 24.84 22.79 -0.90
C LEU A 42 26.07 22.90 -1.82
N ALA A 43 27.11 22.09 -1.59
CA ALA A 43 28.30 22.07 -2.45
C ALA A 43 28.03 21.54 -3.86
N GLN A 44 27.05 20.64 -4.01
CA GLN A 44 26.76 19.96 -5.28
C GLN A 44 25.45 20.44 -5.95
N LYS A 45 24.62 21.23 -5.26
CA LYS A 45 23.25 21.59 -5.64
C LYS A 45 23.11 22.00 -7.13
N ASP A 46 24.01 22.86 -7.62
CA ASP A 46 23.93 23.41 -8.97
C ASP A 46 24.32 22.38 -10.06
N LEU A 47 25.06 21.34 -9.68
CA LEU A 47 25.55 20.31 -10.60
C LEU A 47 24.65 19.09 -10.68
N LEU A 48 23.98 18.73 -9.56
CA LEU A 48 23.24 17.46 -9.40
C LEU A 48 22.26 17.18 -10.55
N SER A 49 21.52 18.19 -11.02
CA SER A 49 20.53 18.03 -12.09
C SER A 49 21.14 17.68 -13.46
N SER A 50 22.43 17.91 -13.65
CA SER A 50 23.15 17.64 -14.91
C SER A 50 23.94 16.33 -14.90
N LEU A 51 24.12 15.70 -13.71
CA LEU A 51 24.94 14.51 -13.54
C LEU A 51 24.24 13.25 -14.07
N ASN A 52 25.01 12.35 -14.68
CA ASN A 52 24.55 11.01 -14.99
C ASN A 52 24.56 10.11 -13.72
N GLU A 53 24.12 8.85 -13.84
CA GLU A 53 24.00 7.93 -12.70
C GLU A 53 25.34 7.73 -11.97
N ALA A 54 26.41 7.39 -12.71
CA ALA A 54 27.73 7.18 -12.11
C ALA A 54 28.30 8.45 -11.43
N GLN A 55 28.05 9.62 -12.02
CA GLN A 55 28.46 10.90 -11.43
C GLN A 55 27.62 11.24 -10.19
N THR A 56 26.30 10.99 -10.21
CA THR A 56 25.43 11.18 -9.05
C THR A 56 25.85 10.27 -7.89
N GLU A 57 26.26 9.04 -8.20
CA GLU A 57 26.80 8.13 -7.20
C GLU A 57 28.08 8.67 -6.56
N GLU A 58 29.07 9.08 -7.35
CA GLU A 58 30.35 9.59 -6.85
C GLU A 58 30.21 10.89 -6.07
N GLU A 59 29.45 11.84 -6.61
CA GLU A 59 29.40 13.21 -6.06
C GLU A 59 28.42 13.36 -4.89
N PHE A 60 27.41 12.46 -4.78
CA PHE A 60 26.40 12.63 -3.74
C PHE A 60 26.05 11.34 -2.98
N ILE A 61 25.71 10.24 -3.67
CA ILE A 61 25.13 9.06 -2.99
C ILE A 61 26.17 8.34 -2.13
N LYS A 62 27.39 8.07 -2.65
CA LYS A 62 28.48 7.45 -1.89
C LYS A 62 28.90 8.30 -0.69
N PRO A 63 29.16 9.61 -0.83
CA PRO A 63 29.44 10.47 0.33
C PRO A 63 28.30 10.48 1.35
N ALA A 64 27.02 10.46 0.90
CA ALA A 64 25.89 10.40 1.81
C ALA A 64 25.84 9.08 2.59
N LEU A 65 26.10 7.93 1.95
CA LEU A 65 26.19 6.63 2.63
C LEU A 65 27.34 6.60 3.65
N GLU A 66 28.48 7.21 3.34
CA GLU A 66 29.61 7.33 4.27
C GLU A 66 29.29 8.25 5.46
N ILE A 67 28.58 9.37 5.21
CA ILE A 67 28.09 10.25 6.28
C ILE A 67 27.11 9.52 7.20
N LEU A 68 26.26 8.65 6.63
CA LEU A 68 25.33 7.78 7.38
C LEU A 68 26.03 6.61 8.08
N GLY A 69 27.36 6.44 7.89
CA GLY A 69 28.22 5.51 8.63
C GLY A 69 28.44 4.16 7.96
N PHE A 70 27.92 3.93 6.76
CA PHE A 70 28.07 2.65 6.07
C PHE A 70 29.47 2.43 5.50
N SER A 71 29.93 1.18 5.57
CA SER A 71 30.94 0.62 4.69
C SER A 71 30.23 -0.13 3.56
N TYR A 72 30.69 -0.03 2.32
CA TYR A 72 30.01 -0.66 1.19
C TYR A 72 30.96 -1.30 0.20
N ILE A 73 30.45 -2.31 -0.55
CA ILE A 73 31.09 -2.87 -1.74
C ILE A 73 30.21 -2.51 -2.94
N PRO A 74 30.75 -1.73 -3.91
CA PRO A 74 29.99 -1.40 -5.11
C PRO A 74 29.99 -2.58 -6.09
N GLN A 75 28.91 -2.74 -6.84
CA GLN A 75 28.73 -3.64 -7.99
C GLN A 75 29.47 -4.99 -7.87
N ILE A 76 28.88 -5.93 -7.16
CA ILE A 76 29.49 -7.23 -6.92
C ILE A 76 29.53 -8.04 -8.23
N ILE A 77 30.74 -8.26 -8.76
CA ILE A 77 30.95 -9.03 -9.98
C ILE A 77 30.91 -10.53 -9.63
N THR A 78 29.80 -11.24 -9.86
CA THR A 78 29.75 -12.69 -9.86
C THR A 78 29.77 -13.21 -11.30
N LYS A 79 30.57 -14.24 -11.56
CA LYS A 79 30.70 -14.85 -12.90
C LYS A 79 29.35 -15.45 -13.32
N GLY A 80 28.81 -15.01 -14.46
CA GLY A 80 27.70 -15.67 -15.14
C GLY A 80 26.32 -15.01 -15.06
N LYS A 81 26.14 -13.96 -14.25
CA LYS A 81 24.88 -13.18 -14.21
C LYS A 81 25.07 -11.79 -14.83
N GLY A 82 24.10 -11.34 -15.61
CA GLY A 82 24.10 -10.00 -16.19
C GLY A 82 24.04 -8.90 -15.14
N ARG A 83 24.44 -7.67 -15.50
CA ARG A 83 24.44 -6.50 -14.59
C ARG A 83 23.05 -6.17 -14.03
N ALA A 84 21.98 -6.53 -14.76
CA ALA A 84 20.58 -6.29 -14.37
C ALA A 84 20.09 -7.14 -13.18
N GLU A 85 20.91 -8.06 -12.66
CA GLU A 85 20.50 -9.00 -11.60
C GLU A 85 21.14 -8.71 -10.23
N ARG A 86 21.73 -7.50 -10.03
CA ARG A 86 22.53 -7.19 -8.82
C ARG A 86 22.30 -5.77 -8.34
N PRO A 87 22.26 -5.57 -6.99
CA PRO A 87 22.21 -4.23 -6.42
C PRO A 87 23.52 -3.48 -6.67
N ASP A 88 23.44 -2.14 -6.76
CA ASP A 88 24.60 -1.29 -6.93
C ASP A 88 25.54 -1.35 -5.71
N TYR A 89 24.99 -1.55 -4.50
CA TYR A 89 25.77 -1.63 -3.27
C TYR A 89 25.31 -2.76 -2.36
N ALA A 90 26.29 -3.46 -1.77
CA ALA A 90 26.12 -4.21 -0.54
C ALA A 90 26.65 -3.36 0.62
N LEU A 91 25.80 -3.13 1.63
CA LEU A 91 26.10 -2.29 2.79
C LEU A 91 26.49 -3.14 4.00
N PHE A 92 27.51 -2.70 4.74
CA PHE A 92 28.06 -3.40 5.90
C PHE A 92 28.08 -2.47 7.10
N ALA A 93 27.97 -3.06 8.30
CA ALA A 93 28.03 -2.33 9.54
C ALA A 93 29.40 -1.72 9.81
N ASP A 94 30.48 -2.43 9.44
CA ASP A 94 31.84 -1.99 9.69
C ASP A 94 32.83 -2.46 8.61
N PRO A 95 34.06 -1.88 8.56
CA PRO A 95 35.09 -2.27 7.60
C PRO A 95 35.59 -3.71 7.76
N ALA A 96 35.50 -4.31 8.95
CA ALA A 96 35.94 -5.70 9.17
C ALA A 96 34.95 -6.67 8.54
N GLN A 97 33.65 -6.46 8.72
CA GLN A 97 32.61 -7.25 8.02
C GLN A 97 32.73 -7.12 6.50
N LYS A 98 32.94 -5.87 6.01
CA LYS A 98 33.21 -5.63 4.59
C LYS A 98 34.40 -6.45 4.09
N SER A 99 35.52 -6.47 4.82
CA SER A 99 36.74 -7.19 4.44
C SER A 99 36.53 -8.71 4.47
N ALA A 100 35.81 -9.21 5.47
CA ALA A 100 35.44 -10.63 5.57
C ALA A 100 34.55 -11.06 4.39
N ALA A 101 33.54 -10.26 4.07
CA ALA A 101 32.66 -10.51 2.92
C ALA A 101 33.40 -10.48 1.59
N TYR A 102 34.42 -9.61 1.46
CA TYR A 102 35.22 -9.52 0.24
C TYR A 102 35.94 -10.82 -0.10
N SER A 103 36.38 -11.59 0.91
CA SER A 103 37.03 -12.90 0.70
C SER A 103 36.05 -13.97 0.23
N GLU A 104 34.76 -13.81 0.47
CA GLU A 104 33.68 -14.76 0.16
C GLU A 104 32.87 -14.42 -1.09
N GLN A 105 33.31 -13.47 -1.92
CA GLN A 105 32.57 -12.99 -3.10
C GLN A 105 32.14 -14.09 -4.10
N ASN A 106 32.87 -15.21 -4.13
CA ASN A 106 32.54 -16.32 -5.01
C ASN A 106 31.40 -17.21 -4.48
N ASN A 107 30.98 -17.03 -3.21
CA ASN A 107 29.89 -17.74 -2.57
C ASN A 107 28.79 -16.76 -2.16
N GLU A 108 27.86 -16.51 -3.09
CA GLU A 108 26.79 -15.53 -2.88
C GLU A 108 26.02 -15.73 -1.56
N SER A 109 25.74 -16.98 -1.18
CA SER A 109 24.96 -17.27 0.03
C SER A 109 25.71 -16.93 1.32
N VAL A 110 27.03 -17.04 1.34
CA VAL A 110 27.88 -16.65 2.49
C VAL A 110 28.10 -15.15 2.49
N PHE A 111 28.33 -14.57 1.32
CA PHE A 111 28.50 -13.13 1.13
C PHE A 111 27.31 -12.33 1.67
N TYR A 112 26.09 -12.63 1.18
CA TYR A 112 24.89 -11.85 1.54
C TYR A 112 24.46 -12.04 3.01
N ARG A 113 24.90 -13.08 3.71
CA ARG A 113 24.67 -13.22 5.16
C ARG A 113 25.36 -12.15 6.00
N GLN A 114 26.41 -11.53 5.48
CA GLN A 114 27.17 -10.47 6.15
C GLN A 114 26.67 -9.08 5.79
N VAL A 115 25.78 -8.97 4.80
CA VAL A 115 25.23 -7.72 4.30
C VAL A 115 24.07 -7.28 5.18
N VAL A 116 24.13 -6.08 5.75
CA VAL A 116 23.06 -5.53 6.60
C VAL A 116 21.92 -4.93 5.77
N ALA A 117 22.23 -4.37 4.61
CA ALA A 117 21.27 -3.89 3.64
C ALA A 117 21.89 -3.87 2.23
N ILE A 118 21.04 -3.91 1.21
CA ILE A 118 21.43 -3.61 -0.17
C ILE A 118 20.97 -2.22 -0.55
N ALA A 119 21.65 -1.57 -1.50
CA ALA A 119 21.18 -0.30 -2.03
C ALA A 119 21.22 -0.28 -3.56
N GLU A 120 20.26 0.42 -4.13
CA GLU A 120 20.15 0.72 -5.56
C GLU A 120 20.12 2.22 -5.74
N ALA A 121 20.98 2.73 -6.60
CA ALA A 121 21.17 4.14 -6.86
C ALA A 121 20.69 4.50 -8.26
N LYS A 122 20.17 5.72 -8.43
CA LYS A 122 19.77 6.27 -9.70
C LYS A 122 20.28 7.70 -9.84
N TYR A 123 20.35 8.20 -11.08
CA TYR A 123 20.74 9.59 -11.31
C TYR A 123 19.77 10.55 -10.59
N TRP A 124 20.25 11.75 -10.32
CA TRP A 124 19.52 12.76 -9.55
C TRP A 124 18.09 12.99 -10.04
N GLU A 125 17.14 12.89 -9.11
CA GLU A 125 15.70 13.06 -9.34
C GLU A 125 15.08 12.09 -10.37
N ARG A 126 15.75 11.00 -10.75
CA ARG A 126 15.09 9.98 -11.56
C ARG A 126 13.84 9.48 -10.85
N PRO A 127 12.67 9.44 -11.51
CA PRO A 127 11.48 8.86 -10.90
C PRO A 127 11.71 7.39 -10.53
N LEU A 128 11.61 7.05 -9.25
CA LEU A 128 11.94 5.72 -8.72
C LEU A 128 10.89 4.64 -9.03
N SER A 129 9.72 5.04 -9.53
CA SER A 129 8.60 4.16 -9.87
C SER A 129 8.27 4.14 -11.35
N LYS A 130 9.16 4.61 -12.22
CA LYS A 130 8.92 4.63 -13.68
C LYS A 130 9.92 3.78 -14.43
N VAL A 131 9.39 3.04 -15.41
CA VAL A 131 10.19 2.59 -16.55
C VAL A 131 10.62 3.85 -17.31
N SER A 132 11.89 3.92 -17.64
CA SER A 132 12.60 4.95 -18.42
C SER A 132 11.80 6.19 -18.83
N SER A 133 12.33 7.33 -18.47
CA SER A 133 12.06 8.59 -19.16
C SER A 133 12.85 8.61 -20.49
N ASN A 134 12.43 9.45 -21.46
CA ASN A 134 13.25 9.77 -22.63
C ASN A 134 14.50 10.59 -22.26
N ASP A 135 14.92 10.56 -21.00
CA ASP A 135 16.09 11.25 -20.49
C ASP A 135 17.37 10.56 -20.99
N GLN A 136 18.26 11.32 -21.60
CA GLN A 136 19.53 10.82 -22.12
C GLN A 136 20.47 10.29 -21.01
N ARG A 137 20.24 10.68 -19.75
CA ARG A 137 20.97 10.18 -18.58
C ARG A 137 20.62 8.75 -18.22
N ASP A 138 19.44 8.25 -18.67
CA ASP A 138 18.99 6.91 -18.40
C ASP A 138 19.61 5.92 -19.40
N ILE A 139 20.72 5.32 -19.02
CA ILE A 139 21.45 4.34 -19.85
C ILE A 139 20.67 3.01 -19.90
N TYR A 140 19.89 2.71 -18.87
CA TYR A 140 19.12 1.45 -18.72
C TYR A 140 17.63 1.69 -18.99
N LYS A 141 17.29 1.88 -20.24
CA LYS A 141 16.00 2.40 -20.73
C LYS A 141 14.75 1.59 -20.40
N ASN A 142 14.78 0.47 -19.73
CA ASN A 142 13.59 -0.38 -19.58
C ASN A 142 13.41 -0.96 -18.17
N THR A 143 14.10 -0.42 -17.17
CA THR A 143 14.02 -0.95 -15.80
C THR A 143 13.25 -0.03 -14.86
N ASN A 144 12.34 -0.60 -14.08
CA ASN A 144 11.67 0.11 -13.00
C ASN A 144 12.49 -0.07 -11.71
N PRO A 145 13.04 1.01 -11.09
CA PRO A 145 13.88 0.89 -9.91
C PRO A 145 13.19 0.21 -8.71
N SER A 146 11.90 0.47 -8.49
CA SER A 146 11.17 -0.22 -7.41
C SER A 146 11.02 -1.72 -7.66
N PHE A 147 10.95 -2.16 -8.92
CA PHE A 147 10.97 -3.58 -9.26
C PHE A 147 12.36 -4.19 -9.05
N GLN A 148 13.42 -3.43 -9.37
CA GLN A 148 14.80 -3.89 -9.20
C GLN A 148 15.09 -4.16 -7.73
N ILE A 149 14.86 -3.21 -6.83
CA ILE A 149 15.16 -3.38 -5.41
C ILE A 149 14.36 -4.52 -4.79
N ALA A 150 13.07 -4.67 -5.13
CA ALA A 150 12.24 -5.78 -4.66
C ALA A 150 12.79 -7.14 -5.12
N SER A 151 13.18 -7.24 -6.40
CA SER A 151 13.78 -8.45 -6.95
C SER A 151 15.11 -8.79 -6.28
N TYR A 152 15.95 -7.78 -6.02
CA TYR A 152 17.24 -8.01 -5.35
C TYR A 152 17.07 -8.47 -3.91
N LEU A 153 16.14 -7.91 -3.16
CA LEU A 153 15.84 -8.38 -1.80
C LEU A 153 15.44 -9.85 -1.77
N ILE A 154 14.58 -10.25 -2.67
CA ILE A 154 14.14 -11.65 -2.77
C ILE A 154 15.28 -12.55 -3.24
N GLY A 155 16.03 -12.13 -4.27
CA GLY A 155 17.13 -12.90 -4.85
C GLY A 155 18.33 -13.08 -3.94
N THR A 156 18.68 -12.06 -3.15
CA THR A 156 19.83 -12.07 -2.23
C THR A 156 19.48 -12.65 -0.85
N GLY A 157 18.20 -12.61 -0.46
CA GLY A 157 17.75 -12.98 0.87
C GLY A 157 18.04 -11.92 1.96
N VAL A 158 18.61 -10.77 1.60
CA VAL A 158 18.83 -9.64 2.53
C VAL A 158 17.49 -9.03 2.93
N ASN A 159 17.31 -8.68 4.21
CA ASN A 159 16.02 -8.22 4.71
C ASN A 159 15.72 -6.76 4.36
N TRP A 160 16.73 -5.90 4.26
CA TRP A 160 16.55 -4.47 4.09
C TRP A 160 17.17 -3.96 2.79
N GLY A 161 16.48 -3.02 2.14
CA GLY A 161 16.95 -2.39 0.92
C GLY A 161 16.70 -0.89 0.90
N ILE A 162 17.65 -0.14 0.37
CA ILE A 162 17.57 1.30 0.16
C ILE A 162 17.53 1.55 -1.35
N LEU A 163 16.51 2.28 -1.81
CA LEU A 163 16.44 2.78 -3.18
C LEU A 163 16.51 4.31 -3.14
N THR A 164 17.44 4.90 -3.89
CA THR A 164 17.60 6.35 -3.90
C THR A 164 17.98 6.92 -5.26
N ASN A 165 17.53 8.15 -5.52
CA ASN A 165 17.98 9.01 -6.61
C ASN A 165 18.75 10.25 -6.08
N GLY A 166 19.25 10.15 -4.85
CA GLY A 166 19.90 11.25 -4.14
C GLY A 166 18.92 12.16 -3.41
N ARG A 167 17.81 12.57 -4.04
CA ARG A 167 16.75 13.37 -3.43
C ARG A 167 15.78 12.52 -2.62
N GLU A 168 15.13 11.55 -3.27
CA GLU A 168 14.19 10.61 -2.64
C GLU A 168 14.94 9.37 -2.15
N TRP A 169 14.69 8.98 -0.91
CA TRP A 169 15.20 7.79 -0.26
C TRP A 169 14.03 6.91 0.16
N ARG A 170 14.05 5.63 -0.23
CA ARG A 170 13.02 4.64 0.11
C ARG A 170 13.65 3.47 0.82
N LEU A 171 13.07 3.08 1.96
CA LEU A 171 13.47 1.89 2.71
C LEU A 171 12.46 0.78 2.44
N TYR A 172 12.95 -0.39 2.02
CA TYR A 172 12.17 -1.59 1.71
C TYR A 172 12.51 -2.71 2.69
N TYR A 173 11.51 -3.58 2.93
CA TYR A 173 11.67 -4.76 3.76
C TYR A 173 11.21 -6.01 3.03
N ARG A 174 12.10 -7.03 2.92
CA ARG A 174 11.86 -8.26 2.15
C ARG A 174 10.64 -9.07 2.63
N LEU A 175 10.38 -9.08 3.94
CA LEU A 175 9.29 -9.83 4.56
C LEU A 175 8.04 -8.96 4.81
N ALA A 176 7.90 -7.84 4.10
CA ALA A 176 6.64 -7.08 4.04
C ALA A 176 5.55 -7.92 3.37
N SER A 177 4.27 -7.56 3.50
CA SER A 177 3.18 -8.29 2.84
C SER A 177 3.28 -8.20 1.32
N SER A 178 3.78 -7.09 0.78
CA SER A 178 4.26 -6.98 -0.59
C SER A 178 5.56 -6.17 -0.61
N THR A 179 6.65 -6.81 -0.99
CA THR A 179 7.99 -6.21 -1.00
C THR A 179 8.06 -4.98 -1.91
N ALA A 180 7.30 -4.96 -2.99
CA ALA A 180 7.36 -3.89 -3.98
C ALA A 180 6.45 -2.70 -3.67
N THR A 181 5.42 -2.87 -2.85
CA THR A 181 4.41 -1.84 -2.59
C THR A 181 4.47 -1.26 -1.18
N GLU A 182 5.18 -1.90 -0.25
CA GLU A 182 5.37 -1.41 1.11
C GLU A 182 6.77 -0.85 1.26
N PHE A 183 6.89 0.46 1.45
CA PHE A 183 8.18 1.11 1.71
C PHE A 183 8.00 2.38 2.55
N TYR A 184 9.12 2.86 3.10
CA TYR A 184 9.20 4.10 3.86
C TYR A 184 9.94 5.16 3.05
N PRO A 185 9.24 6.17 2.50
CA PRO A 185 9.83 7.20 1.66
C PRO A 185 10.22 8.45 2.45
N MET A 186 11.34 9.09 2.08
CA MET A 186 11.78 10.38 2.61
C MET A 186 12.36 11.25 1.49
N ASP A 187 12.01 12.54 1.44
CA ASP A 187 12.66 13.54 0.59
C ASP A 187 13.77 14.23 1.40
N LEU A 188 15.00 13.81 1.16
CA LEU A 188 16.15 14.34 1.89
C LEU A 188 16.35 15.84 1.63
N VAL A 189 16.11 16.31 0.40
CA VAL A 189 16.28 17.74 0.06
C VAL A 189 15.29 18.60 0.82
N GLU A 190 14.01 18.21 0.86
CA GLU A 190 12.98 18.93 1.64
C GLU A 190 13.39 19.04 3.12
N LEU A 191 13.93 17.96 3.68
CA LEU A 191 14.40 17.95 5.07
C LEU A 191 15.60 18.88 5.30
N LEU A 192 16.58 18.86 4.39
CA LEU A 192 17.77 19.71 4.50
C LEU A 192 17.45 21.20 4.28
N GLU A 193 16.48 21.52 3.41
CA GLU A 193 16.07 22.90 3.14
C GLU A 193 15.12 23.46 4.23
N SER A 194 14.39 22.60 4.94
CA SER A 194 13.48 23.03 6.01
C SER A 194 14.14 23.47 7.30
N ASP A 195 15.42 23.11 7.53
CA ASP A 195 16.17 23.32 8.78
C ASP A 195 15.47 22.75 10.03
N ASP A 196 14.57 21.77 9.85
CA ASP A 196 13.83 21.13 10.93
C ASP A 196 14.51 19.83 11.38
N LEU A 197 15.33 19.92 12.43
CA LEU A 197 16.05 18.79 12.99
C LEU A 197 15.11 17.69 13.52
N ALA A 198 13.93 18.02 14.01
CA ALA A 198 12.98 17.04 14.49
C ALA A 198 12.41 16.20 13.32
N ARG A 199 12.12 16.84 12.19
CA ARG A 199 11.75 16.14 10.96
C ARG A 199 12.91 15.34 10.39
N PHE A 200 14.14 15.88 10.42
CA PHE A 200 15.32 15.18 9.94
C PHE A 200 15.62 13.90 10.74
N LYS A 201 15.26 13.82 12.04
CA LYS A 201 15.37 12.60 12.83
C LYS A 201 14.68 11.40 12.18
N TYR A 202 13.54 11.59 11.55
CA TYR A 202 12.82 10.52 10.84
C TYR A 202 13.58 9.98 9.64
N PHE A 203 14.43 10.78 9.00
CA PHE A 203 15.36 10.29 8.00
C PHE A 203 16.56 9.60 8.65
N TRP A 204 17.27 10.32 9.52
CA TRP A 204 18.52 9.85 10.07
C TRP A 204 18.39 8.56 10.87
N LEU A 205 17.39 8.43 11.73
CA LEU A 205 17.17 7.22 12.53
C LEU A 205 16.90 5.98 11.68
N PHE A 206 16.31 6.12 10.50
CA PHE A 206 15.93 5.00 9.64
C PHE A 206 16.97 4.65 8.58
N PHE A 207 17.81 5.61 8.19
CA PHE A 207 18.80 5.41 7.13
C PHE A 207 20.24 5.38 7.63
N ARG A 208 20.51 5.61 8.90
CA ARG A 208 21.85 5.44 9.47
C ARG A 208 22.22 3.97 9.62
N ARG A 209 23.51 3.67 9.59
CA ARG A 209 24.06 2.31 9.72
C ARG A 209 23.53 1.57 10.95
N GLU A 210 23.51 2.20 12.12
CA GLU A 210 23.10 1.60 13.40
C GLU A 210 21.64 1.13 13.38
N ALA A 211 20.81 1.64 12.46
CA ALA A 211 19.43 1.18 12.32
C ALA A 211 19.33 -0.27 11.83
N PHE A 212 20.35 -0.75 11.14
CA PHE A 212 20.43 -2.08 10.53
C PHE A 212 21.24 -3.08 11.38
N GLU A 213 21.90 -2.63 12.43
CA GLU A 213 22.70 -3.49 13.32
C GLU A 213 21.80 -4.20 14.33
N ALA A 214 22.01 -5.51 14.47
CA ALA A 214 21.31 -6.29 15.48
C ALA A 214 21.85 -5.98 16.89
N ASP A 215 20.92 -5.80 17.82
CA ASP A 215 21.23 -5.68 19.25
C ASP A 215 21.57 -7.04 19.89
N SER A 216 21.78 -7.04 21.20
CA SER A 216 22.06 -8.25 21.98
C SER A 216 20.94 -9.31 21.93
N GLN A 217 19.75 -8.95 21.48
CA GLN A 217 18.60 -9.84 21.29
C GLN A 217 18.47 -10.33 19.85
N GLY A 218 19.38 -9.92 18.96
CA GLY A 218 19.38 -10.28 17.55
C GLY A 218 18.40 -9.49 16.70
N LYS A 219 17.86 -8.34 17.21
CA LYS A 219 16.93 -7.47 16.49
C LYS A 219 17.54 -6.11 16.23
N ASN A 220 17.36 -5.58 15.04
CA ASN A 220 17.76 -4.22 14.72
C ASN A 220 16.66 -3.19 15.05
N PHE A 221 17.01 -1.90 15.01
CA PHE A 221 16.06 -0.81 15.28
C PHE A 221 14.84 -0.84 14.36
N LEU A 222 15.05 -1.07 13.06
CA LEU A 222 13.98 -1.09 12.07
C LEU A 222 12.96 -2.22 12.33
N GLU A 223 13.45 -3.40 12.73
CA GLU A 223 12.61 -4.54 13.11
C GLU A 223 11.80 -4.24 14.37
N ARG A 224 12.41 -3.59 15.38
CA ARG A 224 11.69 -3.18 16.59
C ARG A 224 10.57 -2.18 16.28
N VAL A 225 10.83 -1.15 15.46
CA VAL A 225 9.81 -0.16 15.05
C VAL A 225 8.69 -0.84 14.26
N ARG A 226 9.03 -1.79 13.39
CA ARG A 226 8.04 -2.53 12.60
C ARG A 226 7.17 -3.44 13.47
N GLU A 227 7.76 -4.17 14.38
CA GLU A 227 7.03 -5.00 15.36
C GLU A 227 6.14 -4.15 16.29
N GLY A 228 6.65 -3.01 16.76
CA GLY A 228 5.88 -2.05 17.53
C GLY A 228 4.67 -1.53 16.76
N SER A 229 4.87 -1.15 15.49
CA SER A 229 3.79 -0.74 14.59
C SER A 229 2.74 -1.85 14.39
N ALA A 230 3.17 -3.10 14.18
CA ALA A 230 2.26 -4.25 14.02
C ALA A 230 1.51 -4.59 15.31
N THR A 231 2.17 -4.49 16.46
CA THR A 231 1.56 -4.69 17.79
C THR A 231 0.50 -3.62 18.05
N TYR A 232 0.80 -2.36 17.74
CA TYR A 232 -0.17 -1.27 17.82
C TYR A 232 -1.39 -1.54 16.94
N ALA A 233 -1.20 -1.90 15.67
CA ALA A 233 -2.30 -2.20 14.76
C ALA A 233 -3.18 -3.37 15.26
N THR A 234 -2.56 -4.40 15.82
CA THR A 234 -3.28 -5.54 16.40
C THR A 234 -4.11 -5.12 17.62
N ARG A 235 -3.54 -4.30 18.52
CA ARG A 235 -4.24 -3.78 19.70
C ARG A 235 -5.44 -2.93 19.29
N VAL A 236 -5.25 -1.98 18.39
CA VAL A 236 -6.31 -1.12 17.87
C VAL A 236 -7.40 -1.94 17.16
N GLY A 237 -7.02 -2.90 16.33
CA GLY A 237 -7.98 -3.78 15.64
C GLY A 237 -8.84 -4.58 16.60
N ASN A 238 -8.25 -5.12 17.68
CA ASN A 238 -8.98 -5.84 18.72
C ASN A 238 -9.92 -4.93 19.53
N GLU A 239 -9.46 -3.72 19.87
CA GLU A 239 -10.26 -2.74 20.59
C GLU A 239 -11.44 -2.24 19.75
N LEU A 240 -11.20 -1.90 18.48
CA LEU A 240 -12.29 -1.55 17.54
C LEU A 240 -13.32 -2.68 17.44
N LYS A 241 -12.85 -3.93 17.39
CA LYS A 241 -13.75 -5.09 17.38
C LYS A 241 -14.61 -5.10 18.63
N SER A 242 -14.03 -5.03 19.84
CA SER A 242 -14.78 -5.00 21.10
C SER A 242 -15.77 -3.83 21.16
N LEU A 243 -15.35 -2.62 20.80
CA LEU A 243 -16.22 -1.44 20.78
C LEU A 243 -17.41 -1.60 19.83
N VAL A 244 -17.15 -2.17 18.65
CA VAL A 244 -18.22 -2.42 17.66
C VAL A 244 -19.25 -3.39 18.21
N PHE A 245 -18.82 -4.50 18.81
CA PHE A 245 -19.73 -5.53 19.34
C PHE A 245 -20.47 -5.09 20.61
N GLU A 246 -19.77 -4.48 21.54
CA GLU A 246 -20.32 -4.20 22.86
C GLU A 246 -21.16 -2.93 22.89
N GLN A 247 -20.86 -1.96 22.02
CA GLN A 247 -21.45 -0.63 22.13
C GLN A 247 -21.99 -0.08 20.81
N ILE A 248 -21.15 0.01 19.77
CA ILE A 248 -21.44 0.80 18.56
C ILE A 248 -22.63 0.20 17.80
N PHE A 249 -22.61 -1.11 17.56
CA PHE A 249 -23.64 -1.76 16.76
C PHE A 249 -25.02 -1.63 17.41
N SER A 250 -25.13 -1.95 18.70
CA SER A 250 -26.39 -1.83 19.45
C SER A 250 -26.87 -0.38 19.55
N GLN A 251 -25.96 0.58 19.69
CA GLN A 251 -26.31 2.02 19.71
C GLN A 251 -26.89 2.50 18.36
N LEU A 252 -26.29 2.08 17.24
CA LEU A 252 -26.81 2.40 15.90
C LEU A 252 -28.14 1.70 15.64
N ALA A 253 -28.21 0.39 15.87
CA ALA A 253 -29.41 -0.41 15.64
C ALA A 253 -30.59 0.09 16.49
N GLY A 254 -30.35 0.36 17.77
CA GLY A 254 -31.36 0.94 18.67
C GLY A 254 -31.85 2.30 18.21
N GLY A 255 -30.95 3.15 17.70
CA GLY A 255 -31.32 4.42 17.09
C GLY A 255 -32.23 4.28 15.88
N PHE A 256 -31.99 3.30 15.02
CA PHE A 256 -32.88 3.00 13.88
C PHE A 256 -34.22 2.43 14.34
N VAL A 257 -34.23 1.49 15.30
CA VAL A 257 -35.46 0.92 15.84
C VAL A 257 -36.37 2.02 16.42
N ALA A 258 -35.81 2.95 17.18
CA ALA A 258 -36.56 4.06 17.77
C ALA A 258 -37.19 4.99 16.72
N GLN A 259 -36.70 5.03 15.47
CA GLN A 259 -37.27 5.81 14.37
C GLN A 259 -38.43 5.10 13.65
N ILE A 260 -38.48 3.76 13.72
CA ILE A 260 -39.49 2.96 13.00
C ILE A 260 -40.84 2.96 13.74
N THR A 261 -40.89 3.41 14.98
CA THR A 261 -42.05 3.30 15.87
C THR A 261 -43.23 4.14 15.38
N GLN A 262 -43.93 3.66 14.32
CA GLN A 262 -45.32 4.00 14.07
C GLN A 262 -46.20 2.89 14.66
N PRO A 263 -47.29 3.23 15.38
CA PRO A 263 -48.18 2.22 15.96
C PRO A 263 -48.68 1.27 14.88
N GLY A 264 -48.35 -0.01 15.00
CA GLY A 264 -48.82 -1.07 14.08
C GLY A 264 -47.83 -1.52 13.01
N GLN A 265 -46.63 -0.94 12.90
CA GLN A 265 -45.61 -1.39 11.97
C GLN A 265 -44.67 -2.42 12.61
N ALA A 266 -44.65 -3.66 12.09
CA ALA A 266 -43.73 -4.68 12.57
C ALA A 266 -42.28 -4.37 12.13
N VAL A 267 -41.39 -4.19 13.09
CA VAL A 267 -39.95 -3.98 12.84
C VAL A 267 -39.31 -5.33 12.50
N LYS A 268 -38.77 -5.47 11.28
CA LYS A 268 -38.00 -6.65 10.89
C LYS A 268 -36.55 -6.51 11.42
N ALA A 269 -36.25 -7.24 12.49
CA ALA A 269 -34.91 -7.21 13.11
C ALA A 269 -33.79 -7.53 12.13
N SER A 270 -33.99 -8.45 11.17
CA SER A 270 -33.02 -8.79 10.14
C SER A 270 -32.68 -7.60 9.22
N LEU A 271 -33.69 -6.81 8.80
CA LEU A 271 -33.46 -5.65 7.95
C LEU A 271 -32.73 -4.52 8.69
N VAL A 272 -33.08 -4.28 9.97
CA VAL A 272 -32.35 -3.33 10.82
C VAL A 272 -30.90 -3.78 11.00
N TYR A 273 -30.70 -5.08 11.21
CA TYR A 273 -29.36 -5.66 11.35
C TYR A 273 -28.54 -5.42 10.08
N GLU A 274 -29.03 -5.79 8.91
CA GLU A 274 -28.35 -5.64 7.63
C GLU A 274 -28.10 -4.16 7.28
N ALA A 275 -29.05 -3.28 7.56
CA ALA A 275 -28.88 -1.83 7.33
C ALA A 275 -27.84 -1.23 8.28
N THR A 276 -27.85 -1.59 9.56
CA THR A 276 -26.85 -1.16 10.53
C THR A 276 -25.45 -1.64 10.14
N LEU A 277 -25.36 -2.89 9.72
CA LEU A 277 -24.11 -3.49 9.23
C LEU A 277 -23.60 -2.74 7.99
N SER A 278 -24.46 -2.50 7.01
CA SER A 278 -24.13 -1.73 5.80
C SER A 278 -23.64 -0.32 6.15
N PHE A 279 -24.30 0.36 7.08
CA PHE A 279 -23.92 1.70 7.53
C PHE A 279 -22.54 1.71 8.19
N LEU A 280 -22.30 0.78 9.11
CA LEU A 280 -21.01 0.63 9.79
C LEU A 280 -19.86 0.37 8.80
N TYR A 281 -20.09 -0.51 7.81
CA TYR A 281 -19.06 -0.80 6.81
C TYR A 281 -18.75 0.39 5.91
N LYS A 282 -19.74 1.22 5.59
CA LYS A 282 -19.50 2.48 4.86
C LYS A 282 -18.57 3.40 5.67
N LEU A 283 -18.79 3.52 6.99
CA LEU A 283 -17.92 4.33 7.86
C LEU A 283 -16.50 3.76 7.92
N LEU A 284 -16.35 2.46 8.18
CA LEU A 284 -15.03 1.81 8.27
C LEU A 284 -14.27 1.88 6.93
N PHE A 285 -14.98 1.68 5.81
CA PHE A 285 -14.39 1.82 4.48
C PHE A 285 -13.90 3.24 4.22
N LEU A 286 -14.70 4.26 4.58
CA LEU A 286 -14.30 5.66 4.38
C LEU A 286 -13.10 6.03 5.24
N PHE A 287 -13.08 5.68 6.52
CA PHE A 287 -11.90 5.89 7.36
C PHE A 287 -10.64 5.27 6.74
N TYR A 288 -10.75 4.03 6.25
CA TYR A 288 -9.65 3.35 5.58
C TYR A 288 -9.25 4.01 4.26
N ALA A 289 -10.21 4.32 3.39
CA ALA A 289 -9.96 4.89 2.07
C ALA A 289 -9.37 6.30 2.15
N GLU A 290 -9.88 7.13 3.06
CA GLU A 290 -9.38 8.48 3.31
C GLU A 290 -7.98 8.47 3.93
N ALA A 291 -7.73 7.62 4.93
CA ALA A 291 -6.43 7.47 5.56
C ALA A 291 -5.36 6.97 4.56
N ARG A 292 -5.75 6.16 3.58
CA ARG A 292 -4.88 5.66 2.50
C ARG A 292 -4.78 6.58 1.29
N ASN A 293 -5.37 7.77 1.35
CA ASN A 293 -5.46 8.71 0.22
C ASN A 293 -6.03 8.07 -1.08
N LEU A 294 -6.89 7.04 -0.95
CA LEU A 294 -7.65 6.50 -2.07
C LEU A 294 -8.73 7.48 -2.55
N LEU A 295 -9.10 8.43 -1.69
CA LEU A 295 -9.94 9.59 -1.97
C LEU A 295 -9.08 10.86 -2.01
N PRO A 296 -9.46 11.93 -2.72
CA PRO A 296 -8.59 13.09 -2.97
C PRO A 296 -8.48 14.04 -1.75
N MET A 297 -7.84 13.56 -0.66
CA MET A 297 -7.67 14.26 0.62
C MET A 297 -6.83 15.54 0.53
N ASP A 298 -6.16 15.79 -0.58
CA ASP A 298 -5.35 16.97 -0.89
C ASP A 298 -6.13 18.10 -1.59
N ARG A 299 -7.45 17.92 -1.78
CA ARG A 299 -8.34 18.84 -2.53
C ARG A 299 -9.57 19.20 -1.72
N ASP A 300 -10.53 19.84 -2.38
CA ASP A 300 -11.79 20.30 -1.80
C ASP A 300 -12.60 19.18 -1.12
N TYR A 301 -12.46 17.93 -1.58
CA TYR A 301 -13.05 16.75 -0.94
C TYR A 301 -12.73 16.66 0.56
N ARG A 302 -11.53 17.09 0.98
CA ARG A 302 -11.10 17.01 2.39
C ARG A 302 -12.10 17.70 3.34
N SER A 303 -12.70 18.80 2.94
CA SER A 303 -13.69 19.52 3.75
C SER A 303 -15.00 18.75 3.94
N TYR A 304 -15.29 17.78 3.06
CA TYR A 304 -16.46 16.90 3.13
C TYR A 304 -16.13 15.53 3.73
N SER A 305 -14.87 15.21 3.96
CA SER A 305 -14.38 13.89 4.37
C SER A 305 -14.89 13.49 5.76
N LEU A 306 -14.99 12.17 5.97
CA LEU A 306 -15.35 11.60 7.26
C LEU A 306 -14.29 11.90 8.33
N ILE A 307 -13.00 11.90 7.95
CA ILE A 307 -11.90 12.26 8.86
C ILE A 307 -12.06 13.70 9.37
N THR A 308 -12.37 14.66 8.49
CA THR A 308 -12.60 16.06 8.91
C THR A 308 -13.84 16.17 9.80
N LEU A 309 -14.93 15.51 9.44
CA LEU A 309 -16.13 15.44 10.27
C LEU A 309 -15.84 14.84 11.66
N ALA A 310 -15.07 13.78 11.73
CA ALA A 310 -14.66 13.14 12.98
C ALA A 310 -13.80 14.09 13.85
N GLN A 311 -12.90 14.87 13.25
CA GLN A 311 -12.11 15.89 13.95
C GLN A 311 -13.00 17.00 14.54
N GLU A 312 -13.99 17.49 13.77
CA GLU A 312 -14.97 18.47 14.25
C GLU A 312 -15.79 17.94 15.44
N ILE A 313 -16.19 16.67 15.37
CA ILE A 313 -16.93 15.98 16.45
C ILE A 313 -16.04 15.84 17.68
N ALA A 314 -14.80 15.39 17.52
CA ALA A 314 -13.84 15.23 18.60
C ALA A 314 -13.63 16.53 19.37
N ILE A 315 -13.41 17.65 18.68
CA ILE A 315 -13.27 18.97 19.29
C ILE A 315 -14.50 19.35 20.14
N LYS A 316 -15.72 19.07 19.64
CA LYS A 316 -16.96 19.35 20.37
C LYS A 316 -17.10 18.48 21.61
N ILE A 317 -16.72 17.18 21.52
CA ILE A 317 -16.74 16.23 22.65
C ILE A 317 -15.76 16.70 23.73
N ASP A 318 -14.53 17.03 23.33
CA ASP A 318 -13.48 17.50 24.25
C ASP A 318 -13.86 18.81 24.95
N GLN A 319 -14.61 19.67 24.25
CA GLN A 319 -15.20 20.90 24.80
C GLN A 319 -16.49 20.66 25.61
N LYS A 320 -16.93 19.41 25.76
CA LYS A 320 -18.18 19.01 26.46
C LYS A 320 -19.43 19.73 25.91
N ARG A 321 -19.44 20.02 24.60
CA ARG A 321 -20.61 20.63 23.94
C ARG A 321 -21.67 19.60 23.62
N ALA A 322 -22.94 19.93 23.84
CA ALA A 322 -24.06 19.06 23.50
C ALA A 322 -24.26 18.94 21.98
N PHE A 323 -24.72 17.78 21.56
CA PHE A 323 -25.14 17.51 20.18
C PHE A 323 -26.65 17.65 20.02
N SER A 324 -27.08 17.97 18.83
CA SER A 324 -28.50 18.14 18.48
C SER A 324 -29.23 16.78 18.44
N SER A 325 -30.50 16.77 18.77
CA SER A 325 -31.41 15.66 18.50
C SER A 325 -31.86 15.62 17.01
N LYS A 326 -31.36 16.54 16.16
CA LYS A 326 -31.59 16.55 14.71
C LYS A 326 -30.62 15.60 14.00
N PHE A 327 -30.64 15.59 12.66
CA PHE A 327 -29.99 14.61 11.81
C PHE A 327 -28.89 15.21 10.92
N PHE A 328 -28.22 16.28 11.34
CA PHE A 328 -27.26 17.02 10.51
C PHE A 328 -26.05 16.14 10.12
N ILE A 329 -25.51 15.39 11.09
CA ILE A 329 -24.39 14.48 10.82
C ILE A 329 -24.84 13.37 9.85
N TYR A 330 -26.02 12.80 10.06
CA TYR A 330 -26.56 11.75 9.19
C TYR A 330 -26.72 12.21 7.76
N GLN A 331 -27.28 13.40 7.56
CA GLN A 331 -27.47 14.00 6.24
C GLN A 331 -26.15 14.22 5.52
N LYS A 332 -25.13 14.76 6.23
CA LYS A 332 -23.77 14.89 5.69
C LYS A 332 -23.21 13.53 5.24
N LEU A 333 -23.38 12.48 6.05
CA LEU A 333 -22.91 11.13 5.71
C LEU A 333 -23.62 10.55 4.49
N ILE A 334 -24.94 10.68 4.39
CA ILE A 334 -25.69 10.20 3.22
C ILE A 334 -25.26 10.92 1.94
N GLU A 335 -25.05 12.24 1.97
CA GLU A 335 -24.51 12.98 0.82
C GLU A 335 -23.09 12.54 0.48
N LEU A 336 -22.24 12.28 1.47
CA LEU A 336 -20.90 11.74 1.26
C LEU A 336 -20.96 10.35 0.60
N PHE A 337 -21.85 9.46 1.07
CA PHE A 337 -22.03 8.13 0.49
C PHE A 337 -22.50 8.19 -0.98
N LYS A 338 -23.43 9.12 -1.30
CA LYS A 338 -23.86 9.37 -2.69
C LYS A 338 -22.73 9.91 -3.56
N THR A 339 -21.91 10.82 -3.01
CA THR A 339 -20.73 11.34 -3.71
C THR A 339 -19.74 10.22 -4.07
N ILE A 340 -19.54 9.25 -3.18
CA ILE A 340 -18.70 8.08 -3.47
C ILE A 340 -19.34 7.17 -4.54
N ASP A 341 -20.65 6.94 -4.47
CA ASP A 341 -21.36 6.10 -5.44
C ASP A 341 -21.38 6.72 -6.86
N GLN A 342 -21.75 7.99 -6.95
CA GLN A 342 -21.99 8.67 -8.23
C GLN A 342 -20.73 9.32 -8.81
N GLY A 343 -19.76 9.63 -7.94
CA GLY A 343 -18.61 10.47 -8.25
C GLY A 343 -18.97 11.96 -8.26
N ASP A 344 -17.96 12.80 -8.11
CA ASP A 344 -18.08 14.26 -8.22
C ASP A 344 -16.79 14.83 -8.81
N THR A 345 -16.88 15.34 -10.03
CA THR A 345 -15.72 15.90 -10.75
C THR A 345 -15.21 17.20 -10.12
N SER A 346 -16.09 17.99 -9.47
CA SER A 346 -15.69 19.23 -8.81
C SER A 346 -14.84 18.96 -7.56
N LEU A 347 -15.13 17.86 -6.86
CA LEU A 347 -14.36 17.39 -5.71
C LEU A 347 -13.19 16.47 -6.11
N GLY A 348 -13.08 16.12 -7.40
CA GLY A 348 -12.08 15.18 -7.89
C GLY A 348 -12.34 13.73 -7.47
N VAL A 349 -13.56 13.38 -7.08
CA VAL A 349 -13.95 12.03 -6.67
C VAL A 349 -14.42 11.24 -7.89
N PRO A 350 -13.71 10.16 -8.28
CA PRO A 350 -14.19 9.28 -9.35
C PRO A 350 -15.38 8.45 -8.86
N ARG A 351 -16.20 7.99 -9.77
CA ARG A 351 -17.28 7.04 -9.45
C ARG A 351 -16.69 5.73 -8.95
N TYR A 352 -16.99 5.37 -7.70
CA TYR A 352 -16.64 4.07 -7.12
C TYR A 352 -17.76 3.07 -7.39
N ASN A 353 -17.59 2.24 -8.41
CA ASN A 353 -18.60 1.30 -8.87
C ASN A 353 -18.62 0.03 -7.99
N GLY A 354 -19.05 0.16 -6.73
CA GLY A 354 -19.11 -0.92 -5.74
C GLY A 354 -20.47 -0.99 -5.05
N GLY A 355 -21.04 -2.19 -4.87
CA GLY A 355 -22.37 -2.39 -4.29
C GLY A 355 -22.57 -1.81 -2.89
N LEU A 356 -21.49 -1.58 -2.14
CA LEU A 356 -21.57 -1.04 -0.78
C LEU A 356 -22.26 0.33 -0.71
N PHE A 357 -21.96 1.26 -1.64
CA PHE A 357 -22.48 2.63 -1.64
C PHE A 357 -23.68 2.83 -2.59
N HIS A 358 -24.08 1.82 -3.34
CA HIS A 358 -25.09 1.95 -4.39
C HIS A 358 -26.51 2.05 -3.82
N PHE A 359 -27.23 3.14 -4.16
CA PHE A 359 -28.58 3.42 -3.67
C PHE A 359 -29.68 3.25 -4.72
N GLU A 360 -29.35 3.16 -6.00
CA GLU A 360 -30.31 3.28 -7.10
C GLU A 360 -30.98 1.96 -7.55
N ASP A 361 -30.50 0.80 -7.10
CA ASP A 361 -31.07 -0.50 -7.50
C ASP A 361 -32.35 -0.83 -6.75
N SER A 362 -33.44 -1.07 -7.51
CA SER A 362 -34.72 -1.56 -6.99
C SER A 362 -34.71 -3.05 -6.62
N LEU A 363 -33.58 -3.73 -6.72
CA LEU A 363 -33.44 -5.15 -6.41
C LEU A 363 -33.63 -5.42 -4.90
N SER A 364 -34.20 -6.56 -4.58
CA SER A 364 -34.40 -6.99 -3.18
C SER A 364 -33.09 -7.02 -2.35
N SER A 365 -31.95 -7.23 -3.01
CA SER A 365 -30.61 -7.20 -2.41
C SER A 365 -30.17 -5.81 -1.92
N ASN A 366 -30.82 -4.73 -2.36
CA ASN A 366 -30.48 -3.36 -1.96
C ASN A 366 -31.40 -2.77 -0.87
N GLN A 367 -32.26 -3.59 -0.26
CA GLN A 367 -33.15 -3.14 0.82
C GLN A 367 -32.43 -2.42 1.98
N PRO A 368 -31.23 -2.85 2.44
CA PRO A 368 -30.49 -2.15 3.49
C PRO A 368 -30.18 -0.70 3.12
N ASN A 369 -29.78 -0.41 1.87
CA ASN A 369 -29.47 0.96 1.45
C ASN A 369 -30.75 1.81 1.30
N HIS A 370 -31.85 1.26 0.84
CA HIS A 370 -33.15 1.96 0.86
C HIS A 370 -33.64 2.27 2.27
N PHE A 371 -33.40 1.36 3.21
CA PHE A 371 -33.68 1.58 4.62
C PHE A 371 -32.92 2.79 5.15
N LEU A 372 -31.61 2.92 4.83
CA LEU A 372 -30.78 4.04 5.23
C LEU A 372 -31.25 5.41 4.65
N LEU A 373 -31.95 5.41 3.53
CA LEU A 373 -32.56 6.62 2.98
C LEU A 373 -33.86 7.01 3.72
N SER A 374 -34.54 6.01 4.30
CA SER A 374 -35.86 6.20 4.95
C SER A 374 -35.76 6.57 6.43
N TYR A 375 -34.73 6.08 7.12
CA TYR A 375 -34.58 6.23 8.57
C TYR A 375 -33.25 6.90 8.89
N GLN A 376 -33.29 7.89 9.82
CA GLN A 376 -32.14 8.73 10.12
C GLN A 376 -31.71 8.57 11.58
N LEU A 377 -30.41 8.70 11.87
CA LEU A 377 -29.87 8.71 13.22
C LEU A 377 -29.58 10.13 13.69
N SER A 378 -29.96 10.45 14.92
CA SER A 378 -29.71 11.77 15.49
C SER A 378 -28.20 12.02 15.76
N ASP A 379 -27.82 13.30 15.78
CA ASP A 379 -26.44 13.69 16.09
C ASP A 379 -26.00 13.24 17.49
N THR A 380 -26.95 13.13 18.44
CA THR A 380 -26.70 12.58 19.79
C THR A 380 -26.28 11.11 19.78
N ILE A 381 -26.68 10.34 18.77
CA ILE A 381 -26.30 8.94 18.57
C ILE A 381 -25.02 8.85 17.75
N LEU A 382 -24.95 9.58 16.63
CA LEU A 382 -23.85 9.45 15.67
C LEU A 382 -22.53 10.04 16.15
N ALA A 383 -22.55 11.18 16.84
CA ALA A 383 -21.32 11.83 17.26
C ALA A 383 -20.45 10.93 18.18
N PRO A 384 -20.99 10.32 19.25
CA PRO A 384 -20.20 9.37 20.06
C PRO A 384 -19.72 8.15 19.28
N VAL A 385 -20.52 7.65 18.34
CA VAL A 385 -20.15 6.49 17.50
C VAL A 385 -18.98 6.83 16.59
N ILE A 386 -19.06 7.95 15.88
CA ILE A 386 -17.99 8.41 14.98
C ILE A 386 -16.71 8.68 15.78
N ASP A 387 -16.80 9.30 16.93
CA ASP A 387 -15.65 9.56 17.80
C ASP A 387 -14.96 8.26 18.27
N LYS A 388 -15.74 7.26 18.70
CA LYS A 388 -15.21 5.93 19.09
C LYS A 388 -14.57 5.19 17.92
N LEU A 389 -15.07 5.38 16.71
CA LEU A 389 -14.44 4.81 15.50
C LEU A 389 -13.19 5.59 15.09
N ALA A 390 -13.10 6.88 15.38
CA ALA A 390 -12.01 7.75 14.93
C ALA A 390 -10.84 7.82 15.91
N ARG A 391 -11.06 7.59 17.21
CA ARG A 391 -10.04 7.75 18.26
C ARG A 391 -9.90 6.52 19.15
N PHE A 392 -8.65 6.24 19.51
CA PHE A 392 -8.27 5.25 20.51
C PHE A 392 -7.36 5.91 21.55
N GLU A 393 -7.66 5.77 22.84
CA GLU A 393 -6.91 6.43 23.93
C GLU A 393 -6.77 7.97 23.73
N GLY A 394 -7.79 8.62 23.15
CA GLY A 394 -7.79 10.06 22.85
C GLY A 394 -7.01 10.48 21.61
N GLN A 395 -6.35 9.55 20.92
CA GLN A 395 -5.57 9.80 19.71
C GLN A 395 -6.29 9.28 18.46
N ALA A 396 -6.04 9.89 17.30
CA ALA A 396 -6.60 9.45 16.04
C ALA A 396 -6.09 8.05 15.68
N ILE A 397 -7.00 7.17 15.24
CA ILE A 397 -6.66 5.83 14.79
C ILE A 397 -6.00 5.90 13.42
N ASP A 398 -4.84 5.26 13.27
CA ASP A 398 -4.13 5.11 11.99
C ASP A 398 -4.75 3.99 11.15
N TYR A 399 -5.84 4.29 10.48
CA TYR A 399 -6.49 3.35 9.56
C TYR A 399 -5.61 2.96 8.36
N SER A 400 -4.61 3.77 8.00
CA SER A 400 -3.73 3.47 6.87
C SER A 400 -2.87 2.24 7.13
N PHE A 401 -2.55 1.97 8.40
CA PHE A 401 -1.74 0.84 8.83
C PHE A 401 -2.58 -0.38 9.24
N LEU A 402 -3.89 -0.22 9.48
CA LEU A 402 -4.78 -1.35 9.71
C LEU A 402 -4.86 -2.19 8.43
N GLY A 403 -4.55 -3.49 8.55
CA GLY A 403 -4.67 -4.41 7.43
C GLY A 403 -6.11 -4.81 7.14
N VAL A 404 -6.34 -5.34 5.95
CA VAL A 404 -7.64 -5.94 5.56
C VAL A 404 -8.10 -7.00 6.58
N ARG A 405 -7.15 -7.71 7.20
CA ARG A 405 -7.42 -8.71 8.24
C ARG A 405 -8.08 -8.13 9.48
N GLN A 406 -7.59 -6.99 10.02
CA GLN A 406 -8.16 -6.35 11.20
C GLN A 406 -9.60 -5.90 10.91
N LEU A 407 -9.82 -5.24 9.77
CA LEU A 407 -11.15 -4.80 9.36
C LEU A 407 -12.06 -5.99 9.02
N GLY A 408 -11.53 -7.02 8.33
CA GLY A 408 -12.25 -8.26 8.02
C GLY A 408 -12.70 -9.03 9.27
N SER A 409 -11.90 -9.02 10.35
CA SER A 409 -12.26 -9.70 11.61
C SER A 409 -13.45 -9.04 12.33
N ILE A 410 -13.67 -7.73 12.13
CA ILE A 410 -14.87 -7.04 12.62
C ILE A 410 -16.08 -7.52 11.82
N TYR A 411 -15.94 -7.61 10.49
CA TYR A 411 -16.99 -8.11 9.60
C TYR A 411 -17.42 -9.54 9.97
N GLU A 412 -16.47 -10.48 9.96
CA GLU A 412 -16.76 -11.90 10.22
C GLU A 412 -17.37 -12.12 11.60
N GLY A 413 -16.83 -11.39 12.59
CA GLY A 413 -17.36 -11.48 13.93
C GLY A 413 -18.83 -11.07 14.02
N LEU A 414 -19.26 -10.03 13.30
CA LEU A 414 -20.67 -9.61 13.30
C LEU A 414 -21.59 -10.64 12.63
N LEU A 415 -21.14 -11.36 11.62
CA LEU A 415 -21.96 -12.39 10.95
C LEU A 415 -22.39 -13.54 11.87
N GLU A 416 -21.75 -13.70 13.04
CA GLU A 416 -22.09 -14.71 14.04
C GLU A 416 -23.24 -14.29 14.99
N TYR A 417 -23.74 -13.05 14.84
CA TYR A 417 -24.74 -12.50 15.74
C TYR A 417 -26.05 -12.20 15.00
N ARG A 418 -27.13 -12.23 15.75
CA ARG A 418 -28.45 -11.73 15.33
C ARG A 418 -28.88 -10.59 16.24
N LEU A 419 -29.68 -9.67 15.69
CA LEU A 419 -30.25 -8.57 16.45
C LEU A 419 -31.51 -9.03 17.15
N ILE A 420 -31.57 -8.84 18.45
CA ILE A 420 -32.78 -9.02 19.26
C ILE A 420 -33.29 -7.63 19.63
N ILE A 421 -34.59 -7.41 19.41
CA ILE A 421 -35.27 -6.17 19.81
C ILE A 421 -36.00 -6.46 21.12
N ASP A 422 -35.47 -5.92 22.22
CA ASP A 422 -36.05 -6.10 23.56
C ASP A 422 -37.27 -5.20 23.78
N ASN A 423 -37.15 -3.95 23.32
CA ASN A 423 -38.22 -2.99 23.38
C ASN A 423 -38.12 -2.02 22.16
N ALA A 424 -39.09 -2.12 21.25
CA ALA A 424 -39.12 -1.29 20.05
C ALA A 424 -39.39 0.19 20.35
N GLU A 425 -40.20 0.51 21.38
CA GLU A 425 -40.55 1.90 21.71
C GLU A 425 -39.35 2.68 22.26
N THR A 426 -38.49 2.03 23.02
CA THR A 426 -37.29 2.64 23.62
C THR A 426 -36.03 2.43 22.77
N GLY A 427 -36.11 1.63 21.70
CA GLY A 427 -34.95 1.26 20.89
C GLY A 427 -33.96 0.35 21.63
N GLN A 428 -34.40 -0.38 22.67
CA GLN A 428 -33.55 -1.32 23.37
C GLN A 428 -33.33 -2.57 22.53
N VAL A 429 -32.10 -2.85 22.23
CA VAL A 429 -31.65 -3.97 21.40
C VAL A 429 -30.36 -4.57 21.94
N HIS A 430 -30.14 -5.85 21.68
CA HIS A 430 -28.84 -6.47 21.92
C HIS A 430 -28.47 -7.46 20.81
N LEU A 431 -27.20 -7.81 20.74
CA LEU A 431 -26.69 -8.85 19.86
C LEU A 431 -26.68 -10.18 20.60
N GLU A 432 -27.35 -11.18 20.06
CA GLU A 432 -27.32 -12.54 20.56
C GLU A 432 -26.41 -13.40 19.68
N ASN A 433 -25.43 -14.07 20.30
CA ASN A 433 -24.55 -14.97 19.58
C ASN A 433 -25.25 -16.31 19.36
N ASP A 434 -25.46 -16.70 18.14
CA ASP A 434 -25.98 -18.02 17.80
C ASP A 434 -24.83 -19.04 17.77
N LYS A 435 -24.47 -19.54 19.00
CA LYS A 435 -23.38 -20.51 19.19
C LYS A 435 -23.56 -21.83 18.39
N GLY A 436 -24.75 -22.07 17.85
CA GLY A 436 -25.06 -23.21 16.98
C GLY A 436 -24.52 -23.04 15.55
N ASP A 437 -24.61 -21.84 15.00
CA ASP A 437 -24.25 -21.56 13.61
C ASP A 437 -22.74 -21.53 13.37
N ARG A 438 -21.93 -21.16 14.37
CA ARG A 438 -20.46 -21.17 14.24
C ARG A 438 -19.89 -22.57 13.99
N LYS A 439 -20.46 -23.60 14.65
CA LYS A 439 -20.08 -25.00 14.37
C LYS A 439 -20.62 -25.48 13.02
N ALA A 440 -21.72 -24.92 12.55
CA ALA A 440 -22.35 -25.27 11.29
C ALA A 440 -21.70 -24.56 10.09
N SER A 441 -21.27 -23.28 10.24
CA SER A 441 -20.66 -22.49 9.17
C SER A 441 -19.15 -22.74 9.00
N GLY A 442 -18.46 -23.30 10.02
CA GLY A 442 -17.02 -23.56 9.95
C GLY A 442 -16.14 -22.31 9.80
N SER A 443 -16.66 -21.12 10.15
CA SER A 443 -15.98 -19.83 9.97
C SER A 443 -14.83 -19.66 10.98
N TYR A 444 -13.66 -20.20 10.63
CA TYR A 444 -12.42 -20.00 11.38
C TYR A 444 -11.40 -19.24 10.52
N TYR A 445 -10.84 -18.19 11.09
CA TYR A 445 -9.80 -17.42 10.41
C TYR A 445 -8.50 -18.21 10.34
N THR A 446 -8.00 -18.45 9.13
CA THR A 446 -6.73 -19.14 8.92
C THR A 446 -5.56 -18.22 9.28
N PRO A 447 -4.61 -18.64 10.15
CA PRO A 447 -3.43 -17.85 10.46
C PRO A 447 -2.63 -17.43 9.23
N ASP A 448 -2.10 -16.20 9.23
CA ASP A 448 -1.42 -15.57 8.10
C ASP A 448 -0.29 -16.43 7.51
N TYR A 449 0.54 -17.04 8.36
CA TYR A 449 1.64 -17.91 7.90
C TYR A 449 1.15 -19.17 7.17
N ILE A 450 -0.04 -19.69 7.53
CA ILE A 450 -0.65 -20.82 6.84
C ILE A 450 -1.19 -20.38 5.49
N VAL A 451 -1.86 -19.21 5.43
CA VAL A 451 -2.37 -18.64 4.17
C VAL A 451 -1.21 -18.44 3.19
N LYS A 452 -0.12 -17.79 3.61
CA LYS A 452 1.09 -17.59 2.81
C LYS A 452 1.69 -18.90 2.32
N TYR A 453 1.76 -19.90 3.22
CA TYR A 453 2.25 -21.23 2.85
C TYR A 453 1.40 -21.88 1.75
N ILE A 454 0.08 -21.90 1.95
CA ILE A 454 -0.85 -22.50 0.98
C ILE A 454 -0.79 -21.78 -0.36
N VAL A 455 -0.89 -20.44 -0.36
CA VAL A 455 -0.86 -19.62 -1.58
C VAL A 455 0.44 -19.84 -2.35
N SER A 456 1.59 -19.76 -1.67
CA SER A 456 2.89 -19.92 -2.34
C SER A 456 3.05 -21.32 -2.93
N HIS A 457 2.69 -22.38 -2.20
CA HIS A 457 2.83 -23.76 -2.67
C HIS A 457 1.82 -24.14 -3.76
N THR A 458 0.71 -23.44 -3.85
CA THR A 458 -0.30 -23.64 -4.90
C THR A 458 0.04 -22.88 -6.18
N LEU A 459 0.48 -21.63 -6.06
CA LEU A 459 0.65 -20.76 -7.23
C LEU A 459 2.07 -20.80 -7.82
N LYS A 460 3.11 -21.01 -7.01
CA LYS A 460 4.50 -20.97 -7.49
C LYS A 460 4.82 -22.05 -8.54
N PRO A 461 4.36 -23.30 -8.44
CA PRO A 461 4.59 -24.30 -9.48
C PRO A 461 3.97 -23.89 -10.83
N ILE A 462 2.75 -23.33 -10.80
CA ILE A 462 2.03 -22.86 -11.99
C ILE A 462 2.81 -21.70 -12.64
N LEU A 463 3.24 -20.72 -11.84
CA LEU A 463 4.03 -19.59 -12.33
C LEU A 463 5.36 -20.03 -12.93
N THR A 464 6.04 -21.00 -12.33
CA THR A 464 7.30 -21.54 -12.84
C THR A 464 7.13 -22.16 -14.23
N GLU A 465 6.07 -22.93 -14.44
CA GLU A 465 5.74 -23.50 -15.75
C GLU A 465 5.42 -22.41 -16.77
N ARG A 466 4.60 -21.43 -16.37
CA ARG A 466 4.22 -20.29 -17.22
C ARG A 466 5.42 -19.42 -17.58
N GLU A 467 6.35 -19.22 -16.66
CA GLU A 467 7.60 -18.49 -16.94
C GLU A 467 8.46 -19.18 -17.99
N GLN A 468 8.56 -20.51 -17.96
CA GLN A 468 9.29 -21.25 -19.01
C GLN A 468 8.68 -21.02 -20.39
N GLN A 469 7.35 -21.06 -20.50
CA GLN A 469 6.65 -20.75 -21.75
C GLN A 469 6.85 -19.28 -22.17
N PHE A 470 6.78 -18.36 -21.21
CA PHE A 470 7.02 -16.93 -21.44
C PHE A 470 8.44 -16.67 -21.95
N LYS A 471 9.46 -17.34 -21.40
CA LYS A 471 10.85 -17.25 -21.85
C LYS A 471 11.02 -17.59 -23.33
N VAL A 472 10.36 -18.63 -23.80
CA VAL A 472 10.39 -19.01 -25.23
C VAL A 472 9.81 -17.90 -26.10
N LEU A 473 8.63 -17.39 -25.73
CA LEU A 473 7.99 -16.29 -26.48
C LEU A 473 8.83 -15.01 -26.48
N MET A 474 9.47 -14.67 -25.37
CA MET A 474 10.35 -13.52 -25.31
C MET A 474 11.56 -13.66 -26.25
N GLY A 475 12.13 -14.85 -26.37
CA GLY A 475 13.19 -15.14 -27.35
C GLY A 475 12.73 -14.94 -28.80
N GLU A 476 11.51 -15.38 -29.15
CA GLU A 476 10.93 -15.17 -30.48
C GLU A 476 10.62 -13.69 -30.75
N ILE A 477 10.06 -12.99 -29.76
CA ILE A 477 9.79 -11.56 -29.86
C ILE A 477 11.08 -10.78 -30.11
N GLU A 478 12.15 -11.08 -29.37
CA GLU A 478 13.45 -10.42 -29.52
C GLU A 478 14.04 -10.65 -30.92
N GLN A 479 14.01 -11.88 -31.43
CA GLN A 479 14.48 -12.19 -32.79
C GLN A 479 13.70 -11.41 -33.86
N LEU A 480 12.36 -11.34 -33.74
CA LEU A 480 11.54 -10.60 -34.70
C LEU A 480 11.76 -9.09 -34.61
N GLN A 481 12.00 -8.55 -33.41
CA GLN A 481 12.34 -7.14 -33.22
C GLN A 481 13.69 -6.81 -33.87
N GLN A 482 14.70 -7.68 -33.72
CA GLN A 482 16.00 -7.53 -34.39
C GLN A 482 15.84 -7.56 -35.91
N GLN A 483 15.04 -8.50 -36.44
CA GLN A 483 14.73 -8.56 -37.89
C GLN A 483 14.03 -7.28 -38.37
N ARG A 484 13.03 -6.79 -37.63
CA ARG A 484 12.30 -5.56 -37.99
C ARG A 484 13.18 -4.33 -38.04
N ASN A 485 14.23 -4.26 -37.23
CA ASN A 485 15.17 -3.14 -37.23
C ASN A 485 16.11 -3.11 -38.44
N ASN A 486 16.05 -4.11 -39.32
CA ASN A 486 16.82 -4.13 -40.53
C ASN A 486 16.26 -3.13 -41.58
N LYS A 487 16.98 -2.05 -41.85
CA LYS A 487 16.58 -0.95 -42.73
C LYS A 487 16.37 -1.33 -44.19
N LYS A 488 16.66 -2.59 -44.59
CA LYS A 488 16.57 -3.06 -46.00
C LYS A 488 15.27 -3.84 -46.30
N LEU A 489 14.34 -3.95 -45.38
CA LEU A 489 13.12 -4.72 -45.57
C LEU A 489 12.06 -3.97 -46.36
N SER A 490 11.28 -4.71 -47.19
CA SER A 490 10.13 -4.14 -47.89
C SER A 490 8.99 -3.81 -46.90
N LEU A 491 8.10 -2.89 -47.30
CA LEU A 491 6.97 -2.47 -46.50
C LEU A 491 6.01 -3.66 -46.18
N GLU A 492 5.87 -4.58 -47.14
CA GLU A 492 5.06 -5.78 -47.00
C GLU A 492 5.64 -6.73 -45.96
N THR A 493 6.96 -6.95 -45.97
CA THR A 493 7.67 -7.76 -44.97
C THR A 493 7.58 -7.13 -43.57
N LEU A 494 7.74 -5.82 -43.46
CA LEU A 494 7.58 -5.09 -42.19
C LEU A 494 6.16 -5.21 -41.61
N ASN A 495 5.13 -5.14 -42.47
CA ASN A 495 3.74 -5.34 -42.06
C ASN A 495 3.48 -6.78 -41.60
N GLY A 496 4.05 -7.78 -42.27
CA GLY A 496 3.99 -9.18 -41.87
C GLY A 496 4.62 -9.43 -40.50
N LEU A 497 5.86 -8.94 -40.29
CA LEU A 497 6.55 -9.02 -39.00
C LEU A 497 5.78 -8.34 -37.87
N SER A 498 5.18 -7.17 -38.14
CA SER A 498 4.40 -6.44 -37.15
C SER A 498 3.14 -7.20 -36.72
N LYS A 499 2.44 -7.90 -37.64
CA LYS A 499 1.30 -8.76 -37.32
C LYS A 499 1.72 -9.96 -36.46
N THR A 500 2.82 -10.62 -36.82
CA THR A 500 3.34 -11.77 -36.05
C THR A 500 3.76 -11.33 -34.64
N LEU A 501 4.47 -10.22 -34.51
CA LEU A 501 4.82 -9.63 -33.23
C LEU A 501 3.60 -9.37 -32.34
N ALA A 502 2.54 -8.77 -32.87
CA ALA A 502 1.33 -8.47 -32.12
C ALA A 502 0.65 -9.77 -31.58
N VAL A 503 0.71 -10.86 -32.35
CA VAL A 503 0.18 -12.17 -31.89
C VAL A 503 1.03 -12.71 -30.74
N LEU A 504 2.35 -12.73 -30.87
CA LEU A 504 3.26 -13.22 -29.84
C LEU A 504 3.21 -12.37 -28.57
N GLU A 505 3.18 -11.03 -28.70
CA GLU A 505 3.00 -10.11 -27.58
C GLU A 505 1.72 -10.42 -26.80
N ARG A 506 0.62 -10.68 -27.49
CA ARG A 506 -0.67 -11.04 -26.86
C ARG A 506 -0.60 -12.41 -26.17
N GLN A 507 0.04 -13.40 -26.79
CA GLN A 507 0.25 -14.72 -26.18
C GLN A 507 1.10 -14.61 -24.92
N ALA A 508 2.18 -13.83 -24.95
CA ALA A 508 3.05 -13.59 -23.80
C ALA A 508 2.29 -12.93 -22.62
N GLN A 509 1.44 -11.93 -22.90
CA GLN A 509 0.57 -11.35 -21.89
C GLN A 509 -0.40 -12.37 -21.28
N THR A 510 -1.02 -13.20 -22.11
CA THR A 510 -2.03 -14.19 -21.68
C THR A 510 -1.39 -15.27 -20.80
N ILE A 511 -0.22 -15.76 -21.16
CA ILE A 511 0.46 -16.84 -20.42
C ILE A 511 0.70 -16.46 -18.96
N LEU A 512 1.19 -15.24 -18.68
CA LEU A 512 1.50 -14.82 -17.32
C LEU A 512 0.30 -14.22 -16.57
N LEU A 513 -0.64 -13.58 -17.27
CA LEU A 513 -1.70 -12.82 -16.63
C LEU A 513 -3.08 -13.52 -16.66
N ASP A 514 -3.19 -14.73 -17.18
CA ASP A 514 -4.43 -15.49 -17.23
C ASP A 514 -4.39 -16.74 -16.32
N ILE A 515 -3.92 -16.54 -15.10
CA ILE A 515 -3.94 -17.55 -14.03
C ILE A 515 -5.24 -17.35 -13.25
N LYS A 516 -6.16 -18.33 -13.34
CA LYS A 516 -7.43 -18.24 -12.64
C LYS A 516 -7.32 -18.78 -11.21
N VAL A 517 -7.64 -17.94 -10.25
CA VAL A 517 -7.67 -18.29 -8.82
C VAL A 517 -9.11 -18.26 -8.35
N CYS A 518 -9.56 -19.32 -7.71
CA CYS A 518 -10.89 -19.39 -7.12
C CYS A 518 -10.79 -19.85 -5.67
N ASP A 519 -11.33 -19.06 -4.76
CA ASP A 519 -11.53 -19.43 -3.36
C ASP A 519 -13.02 -19.73 -3.14
N PRO A 520 -13.41 -21.01 -3.04
CA PRO A 520 -14.81 -21.39 -2.87
C PRO A 520 -15.37 -21.09 -1.47
N ALA A 521 -14.50 -20.75 -0.52
CA ALA A 521 -14.85 -20.43 0.88
C ALA A 521 -14.25 -19.08 1.29
N MET A 522 -14.41 -18.07 0.46
CA MET A 522 -13.69 -16.80 0.47
C MET A 522 -13.69 -16.06 1.82
N GLY A 523 -14.78 -16.12 2.61
CA GLY A 523 -14.89 -15.34 3.85
C GLY A 523 -14.64 -13.85 3.59
N SER A 524 -13.71 -13.26 4.33
CA SER A 524 -13.24 -11.87 4.13
C SER A 524 -12.29 -11.68 2.94
N GLY A 525 -11.99 -12.73 2.17
CA GLY A 525 -11.10 -12.66 1.01
C GLY A 525 -9.61 -12.72 1.34
N HIS A 526 -9.20 -13.14 2.52
CA HIS A 526 -7.81 -13.15 2.95
C HIS A 526 -6.89 -13.95 2.01
N PHE A 527 -7.31 -15.15 1.57
CA PHE A 527 -6.57 -15.95 0.60
C PHE A 527 -6.42 -15.24 -0.75
N LEU A 528 -7.47 -14.56 -1.22
CA LEU A 528 -7.44 -13.83 -2.49
C LEU A 528 -6.55 -12.60 -2.42
N VAL A 529 -6.54 -11.88 -1.31
CA VAL A 529 -5.62 -10.74 -1.09
C VAL A 529 -4.17 -11.23 -1.09
N GLU A 530 -3.86 -12.28 -0.33
CA GLU A 530 -2.51 -12.88 -0.33
C GLU A 530 -2.11 -13.41 -1.70
N ALA A 531 -3.05 -14.00 -2.46
CA ALA A 531 -2.78 -14.46 -3.82
C ALA A 531 -2.43 -13.30 -4.76
N VAL A 532 -3.09 -12.16 -4.64
CA VAL A 532 -2.77 -10.94 -5.41
C VAL A 532 -1.37 -10.44 -5.07
N ASP A 533 -1.04 -10.35 -3.79
CA ASP A 533 0.28 -9.89 -3.34
C ASP A 533 1.38 -10.85 -3.81
N PHE A 534 1.20 -12.15 -3.60
CA PHE A 534 2.13 -13.20 -4.04
C PHE A 534 2.34 -13.19 -5.57
N LEU A 535 1.24 -13.17 -6.35
CA LEU A 535 1.33 -13.14 -7.81
C LEU A 535 2.03 -11.86 -8.30
N THR A 536 1.75 -10.73 -7.66
CA THR A 536 2.40 -9.46 -8.01
C THR A 536 3.90 -9.52 -7.78
N ASP A 537 4.34 -9.98 -6.62
CA ASP A 537 5.76 -10.08 -6.27
C ASP A 537 6.52 -11.06 -7.19
N GLU A 538 5.95 -12.23 -7.49
CA GLU A 538 6.56 -13.19 -8.43
C GLU A 538 6.58 -12.66 -9.88
N LEU A 539 5.51 -12.00 -10.32
CA LEU A 539 5.47 -11.37 -11.65
C LEU A 539 6.51 -10.25 -11.78
N ILE A 540 6.73 -9.45 -10.73
CA ILE A 540 7.78 -8.42 -10.72
C ILE A 540 9.15 -9.06 -10.94
N GLN A 541 9.44 -10.20 -10.31
CA GLN A 541 10.69 -10.91 -10.53
C GLN A 541 10.82 -11.42 -11.97
N ILE A 542 9.74 -11.96 -12.54
CA ILE A 542 9.73 -12.42 -13.94
C ILE A 542 9.95 -11.24 -14.88
N LEU A 543 9.21 -10.12 -14.69
CA LEU A 543 9.33 -8.94 -15.53
C LEU A 543 10.73 -8.33 -15.49
N ASN A 544 11.41 -8.36 -14.35
CA ASN A 544 12.78 -7.89 -14.18
C ASN A 544 13.81 -8.75 -14.95
N ARG A 545 13.57 -10.07 -15.06
CA ARG A 545 14.43 -10.95 -15.86
C ARG A 545 14.32 -10.72 -17.37
N TYR A 546 13.19 -10.12 -17.82
CA TYR A 546 12.91 -9.84 -19.24
C TYR A 546 12.52 -8.37 -19.44
N PRO A 547 13.44 -7.41 -19.25
CA PRO A 547 13.10 -5.98 -19.31
C PRO A 547 12.89 -5.49 -20.76
N ASP A 548 13.62 -6.09 -21.73
CA ASP A 548 13.63 -5.62 -23.12
C ASP A 548 12.45 -6.18 -23.91
N HIS A 549 11.79 -5.27 -24.66
CA HIS A 549 10.64 -5.62 -25.52
C HIS A 549 9.48 -6.35 -24.82
N ASN A 550 9.39 -6.24 -23.50
CA ASN A 550 8.40 -6.96 -22.70
C ASN A 550 6.98 -6.40 -22.93
N PRO A 551 6.05 -7.21 -23.46
CA PRO A 551 4.72 -6.74 -23.80
C PRO A 551 3.85 -6.41 -22.57
N ILE A 552 4.17 -6.94 -21.38
CA ILE A 552 3.46 -6.63 -20.14
C ILE A 552 3.88 -5.25 -19.62
N LEU A 553 5.18 -4.95 -19.61
CA LEU A 553 5.67 -3.61 -19.25
C LEU A 553 5.09 -2.53 -20.17
N LYS A 554 5.06 -2.80 -21.48
CA LYS A 554 4.42 -1.93 -22.47
C LYS A 554 2.92 -1.73 -22.19
N MET A 555 2.22 -2.78 -21.83
CA MET A 555 0.79 -2.72 -21.48
C MET A 555 0.57 -1.88 -20.21
N LEU A 556 1.38 -2.04 -19.17
CA LEU A 556 1.29 -1.26 -17.94
C LEU A 556 1.50 0.24 -18.21
N ASP A 557 2.45 0.58 -19.07
CA ASP A 557 2.75 1.96 -19.46
C ASP A 557 1.58 2.58 -20.25
N GLN A 558 1.00 1.82 -21.18
CA GLN A 558 -0.21 2.23 -21.92
C GLN A 558 -1.41 2.45 -21.00
N MET A 559 -1.63 1.54 -20.03
CA MET A 559 -2.69 1.70 -19.03
C MET A 559 -2.47 2.95 -18.19
N ARG A 560 -1.25 3.20 -17.76
CA ARG A 560 -0.89 4.40 -17.01
C ARG A 560 -1.22 5.65 -17.80
N GLN A 561 -0.77 5.73 -19.05
CA GLN A 561 -1.03 6.88 -19.91
C GLN A 561 -2.53 7.08 -20.13
N SER A 562 -3.28 6.00 -20.38
CA SER A 562 -4.73 6.06 -20.55
C SER A 562 -5.46 6.58 -19.30
N ILE A 563 -5.01 6.21 -18.10
CA ILE A 563 -5.57 6.73 -16.84
C ILE A 563 -5.28 8.23 -16.72
N ILE A 564 -4.06 8.66 -17.00
CA ILE A 564 -3.66 10.08 -16.94
C ILE A 564 -4.48 10.91 -17.93
N ASP A 565 -4.62 10.45 -19.17
CA ASP A 565 -5.35 11.16 -20.22
C ASP A 565 -6.86 11.24 -19.90
N ASN A 566 -7.44 10.17 -19.36
CA ASN A 566 -8.83 10.17 -18.92
C ASN A 566 -9.07 11.16 -17.77
N LEU A 567 -8.21 11.18 -16.76
CA LEU A 567 -8.31 12.13 -15.65
C LEU A 567 -8.13 13.58 -16.12
N ARG A 568 -7.19 13.83 -17.04
CA ARG A 568 -7.01 15.16 -17.66
C ARG A 568 -8.25 15.61 -18.44
N SER A 569 -8.90 14.72 -19.17
CA SER A 569 -10.13 15.04 -19.90
C SER A 569 -11.30 15.40 -18.96
N GLN A 570 -11.26 14.94 -17.71
CA GLN A 570 -12.20 15.27 -16.65
C GLN A 570 -11.78 16.50 -15.82
N GLY A 571 -10.72 17.21 -16.22
CA GLY A 571 -10.18 18.37 -15.51
C GLY A 571 -9.39 18.01 -14.24
N ILE A 572 -9.14 16.72 -14.00
CA ILE A 572 -8.40 16.23 -12.84
C ILE A 572 -6.91 16.17 -13.20
N GLN A 573 -6.11 17.03 -12.56
CA GLN A 573 -4.66 16.93 -12.64
C GLN A 573 -4.16 15.94 -11.59
N LEU A 574 -3.78 14.74 -12.02
CA LEU A 574 -3.10 13.76 -11.18
C LEU A 574 -1.59 13.87 -11.40
N ASP A 575 -0.81 13.90 -10.34
CA ASP A 575 0.64 13.72 -10.45
C ASP A 575 0.92 12.30 -10.99
N PRO A 576 1.56 12.18 -12.16
CA PRO A 576 1.86 10.88 -12.74
C PRO A 576 2.71 9.97 -11.83
N SER A 577 3.47 10.53 -10.88
CA SER A 577 4.28 9.75 -9.92
C SER A 577 3.42 8.95 -8.95
N ARG A 578 2.15 9.31 -8.76
CA ARG A 578 1.21 8.59 -7.88
C ARG A 578 0.67 7.29 -8.49
N LEU A 579 0.83 7.06 -9.79
CA LEU A 579 0.45 5.81 -10.45
C LEU A 579 1.68 4.91 -10.59
N GLU A 580 1.97 4.14 -9.56
CA GLU A 580 3.09 3.22 -9.59
C GLU A 580 2.80 1.98 -10.45
N PRO A 581 3.75 1.51 -11.27
CA PRO A 581 3.59 0.29 -12.07
C PRO A 581 3.24 -0.94 -11.24
N THR A 582 3.73 -1.04 -9.99
CA THR A 582 3.38 -2.10 -9.04
C THR A 582 1.89 -2.13 -8.75
N GLN A 583 1.28 -0.98 -8.51
CA GLN A 583 -0.17 -0.87 -8.26
C GLN A 583 -0.98 -1.20 -9.52
N LEU A 584 -0.50 -0.77 -10.69
CA LEU A 584 -1.12 -1.13 -11.96
C LEU A 584 -1.03 -2.63 -12.21
N LEU A 585 0.09 -3.27 -11.88
CA LEU A 585 0.25 -4.72 -11.97
C LEU A 585 -0.69 -5.46 -11.00
N GLN A 586 -0.79 -5.03 -9.75
CA GLN A 586 -1.77 -5.58 -8.80
C GLN A 586 -3.21 -5.47 -9.33
N ARG A 587 -3.57 -4.30 -9.89
CA ARG A 587 -4.89 -4.11 -10.51
C ARG A 587 -5.12 -5.06 -11.70
N VAL A 588 -4.10 -5.31 -12.50
CA VAL A 588 -4.18 -6.27 -13.62
C VAL A 588 -4.36 -7.68 -13.09
N VAL A 589 -3.59 -8.08 -12.08
CA VAL A 589 -3.72 -9.39 -11.40
C VAL A 589 -5.15 -9.55 -10.85
N MET A 590 -5.64 -8.62 -10.05
CA MET A 590 -7.02 -8.67 -9.51
C MET A 590 -8.10 -8.76 -10.59
N LYS A 591 -7.88 -8.16 -11.76
CA LYS A 591 -8.87 -8.14 -12.83
C LYS A 591 -8.85 -9.38 -13.72
N ARG A 592 -7.68 -10.01 -13.86
CA ARG A 592 -7.47 -11.12 -14.81
C ARG A 592 -7.35 -12.49 -14.14
N CYS A 593 -6.85 -12.52 -12.93
CA CYS A 593 -6.69 -13.75 -12.13
C CYS A 593 -7.88 -13.94 -11.17
#